data_22adce7ef95f4be6b313ad21b790743a
#
_entry.id   22adce7ef95f4be6b313ad21b790743a
#
_cell.length_a   1.000
_cell.length_b   1.000
_cell.length_c   1.000
_cell.angle_alpha   90.00
_cell.angle_beta   90.00
_cell.angle_gamma   90.00
#
_symmetry.space_group_name_H-M   'P 1'
#
loop_
_entity.id
_entity.type
_entity.pdbx_description
1 polymer ?
#
loop_
_entity_poly.entity_id
_entity_poly.type
_entity_poly.pdbx_seq_one_letter_code
_entity_poly.pdbx_strand_id
1 'polypeptide(L)'
;MKDNQDNSLNRRTMLTHAVGLAGAASVLVADCARADEEITKIVRNGRIKQSICRGCLRKTGMDVEQQAATASKMGILGLDLVKPDDWAAVKEHGMVATMVPGAGGIKQGLNDRSMHAQFLEDFRNNIKAAADAGWKNVICMAGGRNGISDEEGMDNCQTILKEAVKIAEDRDVVICMELLNSKVNHPGYMCDNSTWGFELCRRVNSPGFKMLYDIYHMQVMEGDLIATIKKNIQHIGHFHTAGVPGRHELDENQEIYYPAVMRAIVETGFDGYVAHEYTPIHDPIASLKQAVETCDV
;
A
#
# COMPACT_ATOMS: atom_id res chain seq x y z
N MET A 1 74.67 40.91 0.40
CA MET A 1 74.24 42.04 1.21
C MET A 1 73.23 41.43 2.17
N LYS A 2 73.67 41.06 3.36
CA LYS A 2 73.58 41.83 4.58
C LYS A 2 72.12 41.92 5.03
N ASP A 3 71.63 41.57 6.16
CA ASP A 3 72.17 41.24 7.49
C ASP A 3 70.96 40.73 8.28
N ASN A 4 71.06 39.69 9.01
CA ASN A 4 71.44 39.62 10.42
C ASN A 4 70.42 40.07 11.43
N GLN A 5 70.16 39.14 12.32
CA GLN A 5 70.09 39.23 13.77
C GLN A 5 68.69 39.55 14.37
N ASP A 6 68.23 39.05 15.45
CA ASP A 6 68.93 38.33 16.53
C ASP A 6 67.92 37.64 17.46
N ASN A 7 68.36 36.59 18.07
CA ASN A 7 67.97 35.91 19.27
C ASN A 7 67.41 36.78 20.40
N SER A 8 66.39 36.28 21.09
CA SER A 8 66.50 36.19 22.56
C SER A 8 65.50 35.18 23.13
N LEU A 9 66.06 34.12 23.67
CA LEU A 9 65.46 33.23 24.65
C LEU A 9 65.00 33.99 25.90
N ASN A 10 63.82 33.68 26.38
CA ASN A 10 63.59 33.75 27.79
C ASN A 10 62.80 32.58 28.35
N ARG A 11 63.49 31.77 29.13
CA ARG A 11 62.95 30.69 29.96
C ARG A 11 62.24 31.29 31.16
N ARG A 12 61.05 30.75 31.43
CA ARG A 12 60.34 30.54 32.70
C ARG A 12 58.88 30.43 32.32
N THR A 13 58.11 29.41 32.63
CA THR A 13 57.96 28.63 33.84
C THR A 13 57.20 27.38 33.48
N MET A 14 57.68 26.22 33.86
CA MET A 14 56.82 25.05 34.06
C MET A 14 55.89 25.34 35.24
N LEU A 15 54.60 25.04 35.06
CA LEU A 15 53.79 24.45 36.12
C LEU A 15 52.41 24.07 35.55
N THR A 16 52.18 22.76 35.47
CA THR A 16 50.96 22.03 35.77
C THR A 16 49.61 22.63 35.34
N HIS A 17 48.89 21.92 34.47
CA HIS A 17 47.57 21.41 34.85
C HIS A 17 47.18 20.28 33.89
N ALA A 18 47.23 19.09 34.41
CA ALA A 18 46.49 17.93 33.87
C ALA A 18 45.02 18.14 34.29
N VAL A 19 44.18 18.53 33.35
CA VAL A 19 42.71 18.44 33.38
C VAL A 19 42.36 18.43 31.89
N GLY A 20 41.80 17.41 31.33
CA GLY A 20 40.75 16.53 31.47
C GLY A 20 40.42 16.06 30.08
N LEU A 21 40.90 14.89 29.68
CA LEU A 21 40.29 14.07 28.61
C LEU A 21 38.99 13.47 29.17
N ALA A 22 37.93 14.27 29.19
CA ALA A 22 36.59 13.80 29.54
C ALA A 22 35.51 14.69 28.88
N GLY A 23 35.62 14.91 27.59
CA GLY A 23 34.69 15.78 26.85
C GLY A 23 34.30 15.28 25.44
N ALA A 24 34.76 14.12 25.00
CA ALA A 24 34.47 13.63 23.67
C ALA A 24 33.57 12.36 23.61
N ALA A 25 33.08 11.89 24.78
CA ALA A 25 32.21 10.71 24.84
C ALA A 25 30.74 11.05 25.07
N SER A 26 30.36 12.31 25.25
CA SER A 26 28.98 12.70 25.58
C SER A 26 28.16 13.21 24.40
N VAL A 27 28.72 13.30 23.18
CA VAL A 27 28.00 13.80 22.00
C VAL A 27 27.50 12.66 21.12
N LEU A 28 28.01 11.43 21.28
CA LEU A 28 27.60 10.26 20.48
C LEU A 28 26.46 9.43 21.12
N VAL A 29 25.99 9.80 22.30
CA VAL A 29 24.85 9.09 22.95
C VAL A 29 23.53 9.89 22.83
N ALA A 30 23.59 11.14 22.37
CA ALA A 30 22.38 11.97 22.20
C ALA A 30 21.61 11.74 20.90
N ASP A 31 22.17 11.02 19.93
CA ASP A 31 21.48 10.73 18.64
C ASP A 31 20.73 9.39 18.60
N CYS A 32 20.95 8.51 19.60
CA CYS A 32 20.14 7.29 19.75
C CYS A 32 18.88 7.47 20.60
N ALA A 33 18.68 8.62 21.24
CA ALA A 33 17.54 8.89 22.12
C ALA A 33 16.36 9.60 21.42
N ARG A 34 16.36 9.70 20.07
CA ARG A 34 15.27 10.31 19.29
C ARG A 34 14.26 9.31 18.75
N ALA A 35 14.32 8.04 19.13
CA ALA A 35 13.53 6.96 18.56
C ALA A 35 12.31 6.51 19.36
N ASP A 36 11.99 7.14 20.50
CA ASP A 36 10.78 6.81 21.26
C ASP A 36 9.83 8.02 21.36
N GLU A 37 9.50 8.64 20.24
CA GLU A 37 8.24 9.37 20.17
C GLU A 37 7.13 8.32 20.27
N GLU A 38 6.45 8.28 21.42
CA GLU A 38 5.40 7.28 21.68
C GLU A 38 4.37 7.33 20.56
N ILE A 39 4.36 6.31 19.71
CA ILE A 39 3.40 6.22 18.61
C ILE A 39 2.01 6.09 19.23
N THR A 40 1.26 7.18 19.19
CA THR A 40 -0.10 7.25 19.74
C THR A 40 -1.12 6.95 18.67
N LYS A 41 -2.34 6.58 19.10
CA LYS A 41 -3.48 6.36 18.22
C LYS A 41 -3.81 7.63 17.43
N ILE A 42 -3.77 7.55 16.11
CA ILE A 42 -4.06 8.64 15.16
C ILE A 42 -5.53 8.62 14.74
N VAL A 43 -6.06 7.44 14.40
CA VAL A 43 -7.47 7.26 14.01
C VAL A 43 -8.38 7.70 15.16
N ARG A 44 -9.23 8.69 14.90
CA ARG A 44 -10.18 9.30 15.87
C ARG A 44 -11.64 9.00 15.51
N ASN A 45 -12.00 9.15 14.22
CA ASN A 45 -13.37 8.94 13.74
C ASN A 45 -13.64 7.47 13.42
N GLY A 46 -12.69 6.81 12.75
CA GLY A 46 -12.75 5.38 12.45
C GLY A 46 -13.88 4.97 11.50
N ARG A 47 -14.42 5.91 10.71
CA ARG A 47 -15.49 5.65 9.73
C ARG A 47 -14.94 4.95 8.48
N ILE A 48 -13.64 5.10 8.22
CA ILE A 48 -12.89 4.38 7.20
C ILE A 48 -12.04 3.32 7.91
N LYS A 49 -12.18 2.06 7.52
CA LYS A 49 -11.30 0.97 7.95
C LYS A 49 -9.97 1.08 7.18
N GLN A 50 -8.97 1.70 7.81
CA GLN A 50 -7.69 1.96 7.16
C GLN A 50 -6.75 0.76 7.25
N SER A 51 -6.00 0.52 6.19
CA SER A 51 -4.95 -0.48 6.04
C SER A 51 -3.71 0.13 5.39
N ILE A 52 -2.59 -0.57 5.38
CA ILE A 52 -1.37 -0.14 4.69
C ILE A 52 -0.71 -1.27 3.91
N CYS A 53 -0.18 -0.97 2.75
CA CYS A 53 0.80 -1.79 2.07
C CYS A 53 2.16 -1.62 2.73
N ARG A 54 2.91 -2.71 2.85
CA ARG A 54 4.25 -2.70 3.48
C ARG A 54 5.23 -1.70 2.85
N GLY A 55 4.98 -1.31 1.59
CA GLY A 55 5.77 -0.32 0.86
C GLY A 55 5.86 1.04 1.55
N CYS A 56 4.79 1.46 2.26
CA CYS A 56 4.74 2.73 2.98
C CYS A 56 5.79 2.83 4.10
N LEU A 57 6.21 1.70 4.68
CA LEU A 57 7.21 1.65 5.75
C LEU A 57 8.55 1.03 5.31
N ARG A 58 8.75 0.72 4.01
CA ARG A 58 9.97 0.03 3.52
C ARG A 58 11.27 0.73 3.92
N LYS A 59 11.30 2.06 3.87
CA LYS A 59 12.51 2.84 4.18
C LYS A 59 12.88 2.86 5.66
N THR A 60 12.02 2.38 6.56
CA THR A 60 12.34 2.27 7.99
C THR A 60 13.26 1.10 8.32
N GLY A 61 13.35 0.10 7.43
CA GLY A 61 14.03 -1.16 7.69
C GLY A 61 13.26 -2.13 8.60
N MET A 62 12.05 -1.78 9.02
CA MET A 62 11.19 -2.63 9.86
C MET A 62 10.81 -3.92 9.14
N ASP A 63 10.83 -5.04 9.86
CA ASP A 63 10.22 -6.29 9.42
C ASP A 63 8.67 -6.21 9.50
N VAL A 64 7.98 -7.29 9.13
CA VAL A 64 6.51 -7.29 9.10
C VAL A 64 5.89 -7.15 10.48
N GLU A 65 6.49 -7.76 11.50
CA GLU A 65 6.02 -7.69 12.88
C GLU A 65 6.12 -6.26 13.43
N GLN A 66 7.26 -5.61 13.22
CA GLN A 66 7.47 -4.21 13.61
C GLN A 66 6.54 -3.26 12.87
N GLN A 67 6.28 -3.51 11.57
CA GLN A 67 5.32 -2.73 10.78
C GLN A 67 3.90 -2.91 11.31
N ALA A 68 3.48 -4.15 11.62
CA ALA A 68 2.18 -4.45 12.20
C ALA A 68 2.01 -3.79 13.57
N ALA A 69 3.00 -3.91 14.45
CA ALA A 69 3.01 -3.25 15.76
C ALA A 69 2.88 -1.73 15.65
N THR A 70 3.62 -1.12 14.73
CA THR A 70 3.60 0.33 14.49
C THR A 70 2.24 0.79 13.96
N ALA A 71 1.71 0.12 12.94
CA ALA A 71 0.42 0.45 12.33
C ALA A 71 -0.75 0.26 13.31
N SER A 72 -0.76 -0.84 14.07
CA SER A 72 -1.78 -1.11 15.08
C SER A 72 -1.83 -0.02 16.17
N LYS A 73 -0.68 0.46 16.66
CA LYS A 73 -0.61 1.58 17.61
C LYS A 73 -1.21 2.87 17.06
N MET A 74 -1.11 3.12 15.75
CA MET A 74 -1.75 4.27 15.10
C MET A 74 -3.27 4.10 14.95
N GLY A 75 -3.82 2.92 15.20
CA GLY A 75 -5.24 2.60 15.02
C GLY A 75 -5.58 2.09 13.61
N ILE A 76 -4.59 1.75 12.81
CA ILE A 76 -4.76 1.10 11.52
C ILE A 76 -5.17 -0.36 11.75
N LEU A 77 -6.14 -0.85 10.97
CA LEU A 77 -6.78 -2.15 11.22
C LEU A 77 -6.16 -3.29 10.40
N GLY A 78 -5.39 -2.99 9.35
CA GLY A 78 -4.89 -4.04 8.49
C GLY A 78 -3.53 -3.77 7.84
N LEU A 79 -2.91 -4.87 7.41
CA LEU A 79 -1.81 -4.86 6.45
C LEU A 79 -2.29 -5.45 5.13
N ASP A 80 -1.88 -4.82 4.04
CA ASP A 80 -2.28 -5.15 2.68
C ASP A 80 -1.16 -5.85 1.91
N LEU A 81 -1.53 -6.68 0.93
CA LEU A 81 -0.64 -7.42 0.04
C LEU A 81 0.39 -8.28 0.80
N VAL A 82 -0.01 -8.84 1.95
CA VAL A 82 0.86 -9.70 2.78
C VAL A 82 0.79 -11.16 2.38
N LYS A 83 1.94 -11.81 2.38
CA LYS A 83 2.11 -13.22 2.03
C LYS A 83 1.76 -14.14 3.21
N PRO A 84 1.46 -15.44 2.96
CA PRO A 84 1.13 -16.39 4.02
C PRO A 84 2.15 -16.46 5.16
N ASP A 85 3.44 -16.37 4.88
CA ASP A 85 4.51 -16.41 5.89
C ASP A 85 4.42 -15.25 6.89
N ASP A 86 3.80 -14.13 6.49
CA ASP A 86 3.67 -12.92 7.31
C ASP A 86 2.35 -12.87 8.11
N TRP A 87 1.39 -13.80 7.87
CA TRP A 87 0.05 -13.71 8.47
C TRP A 87 0.01 -13.91 9.99
N ALA A 88 0.95 -14.68 10.53
CA ALA A 88 1.05 -14.88 11.98
C ALA A 88 1.34 -13.55 12.69
N ALA A 89 2.33 -12.78 12.18
CA ALA A 89 2.67 -11.48 12.72
C ALA A 89 1.51 -10.47 12.63
N VAL A 90 0.74 -10.49 11.53
CA VAL A 90 -0.47 -9.64 11.39
C VAL A 90 -1.49 -9.95 12.48
N LYS A 91 -1.78 -11.26 12.73
CA LYS A 91 -2.74 -11.70 13.75
C LYS A 91 -2.29 -11.40 15.17
N GLU A 92 -1.00 -11.54 15.47
CA GLU A 92 -0.42 -11.28 16.79
C GLU A 92 -0.67 -9.84 17.25
N HIS A 93 -0.69 -8.90 16.31
CA HIS A 93 -1.00 -7.49 16.58
C HIS A 93 -2.49 -7.13 16.44
N GLY A 94 -3.38 -8.12 16.36
CA GLY A 94 -4.83 -7.93 16.25
C GLY A 94 -5.26 -7.29 14.92
N MET A 95 -4.43 -7.37 13.89
CA MET A 95 -4.69 -6.80 12.58
C MET A 95 -5.25 -7.84 11.59
N VAL A 96 -5.76 -7.34 10.46
CA VAL A 96 -6.31 -8.14 9.35
C VAL A 96 -5.37 -8.07 8.15
N ALA A 97 -5.11 -9.20 7.49
CA ALA A 97 -4.55 -9.17 6.14
C ALA A 97 -5.68 -8.82 5.15
N THR A 98 -5.73 -7.55 4.74
CA THR A 98 -6.88 -6.96 4.04
C THR A 98 -6.95 -7.35 2.57
N MET A 99 -5.82 -7.68 1.98
CA MET A 99 -5.68 -8.24 0.65
C MET A 99 -4.52 -9.24 0.66
N VAL A 100 -4.74 -10.44 0.14
CA VAL A 100 -3.73 -11.49 0.09
C VAL A 100 -3.57 -12.04 -1.33
N PRO A 101 -2.52 -12.83 -1.62
CA PRO A 101 -2.32 -13.37 -2.97
C PRO A 101 -3.52 -14.16 -3.50
N GLY A 102 -3.81 -13.97 -4.79
CA GLY A 102 -4.79 -14.74 -5.57
C GLY A 102 -4.14 -15.36 -6.80
N ALA A 103 -4.39 -14.83 -8.01
CA ALA A 103 -3.82 -15.36 -9.23
C ALA A 103 -3.52 -14.28 -10.28
N GLY A 104 -2.64 -14.61 -11.23
CA GLY A 104 -2.24 -13.73 -12.30
C GLY A 104 -1.27 -12.62 -11.87
N GLY A 105 -0.66 -11.98 -12.85
CA GLY A 105 0.29 -10.89 -12.68
C GLY A 105 0.06 -9.76 -13.67
N ILE A 106 0.75 -8.64 -13.48
CA ILE A 106 0.60 -7.43 -14.29
C ILE A 106 0.96 -7.68 -15.77
N LYS A 107 1.99 -8.49 -16.05
CA LYS A 107 2.43 -8.78 -17.42
C LYS A 107 1.68 -9.97 -18.02
N GLN A 108 1.49 -11.02 -17.25
CA GLN A 108 0.79 -12.24 -17.62
C GLN A 108 -0.30 -12.49 -16.58
N GLY A 109 -1.55 -12.33 -16.98
CA GLY A 109 -2.70 -12.36 -16.08
C GLY A 109 -3.88 -13.11 -16.69
N LEU A 110 -5.07 -12.86 -16.14
CA LEU A 110 -6.26 -13.64 -16.44
C LEU A 110 -6.73 -13.54 -17.90
N ASN A 111 -6.24 -12.55 -18.66
CA ASN A 111 -6.49 -12.40 -20.09
C ASN A 111 -5.70 -13.40 -20.97
N ASP A 112 -4.74 -14.12 -20.39
CA ASP A 112 -3.96 -15.16 -21.09
C ASP A 112 -4.59 -16.54 -20.88
N ARG A 113 -5.35 -17.03 -21.88
CA ARG A 113 -6.02 -18.34 -21.80
C ARG A 113 -5.07 -19.51 -21.60
N SER A 114 -3.83 -19.40 -22.07
CA SER A 114 -2.84 -20.47 -21.92
C SER A 114 -2.47 -20.75 -20.46
N MET A 115 -2.68 -19.75 -19.59
CA MET A 115 -2.40 -19.81 -18.15
C MET A 115 -3.61 -20.18 -17.29
N HIS A 116 -4.81 -20.31 -17.86
CA HIS A 116 -6.04 -20.50 -17.06
C HIS A 116 -5.98 -21.73 -16.17
N ALA A 117 -5.41 -22.84 -16.63
CA ALA A 117 -5.28 -24.04 -15.82
C ALA A 117 -4.43 -23.81 -14.56
N GLN A 118 -3.29 -23.11 -14.73
CA GLN A 118 -2.41 -22.77 -13.63
C GLN A 118 -3.09 -21.76 -12.67
N PHE A 119 -3.68 -20.71 -13.21
CA PHE A 119 -4.33 -19.68 -12.39
C PHE A 119 -5.56 -20.21 -11.64
N LEU A 120 -6.29 -21.18 -12.17
CA LEU A 120 -7.36 -21.84 -11.42
C LEU A 120 -6.82 -22.66 -10.23
N GLU A 121 -5.66 -23.29 -10.40
CA GLU A 121 -4.99 -23.98 -9.29
C GLU A 121 -4.49 -22.99 -8.25
N ASP A 122 -3.89 -21.87 -8.69
CA ASP A 122 -3.47 -20.78 -7.80
C ASP A 122 -4.67 -20.22 -7.00
N PHE A 123 -5.82 -19.99 -7.65
CA PHE A 123 -7.04 -19.57 -6.97
C PHE A 123 -7.51 -20.59 -5.94
N ARG A 124 -7.55 -21.89 -6.28
CA ARG A 124 -7.95 -22.94 -5.32
C ARG A 124 -7.08 -22.90 -4.06
N ASN A 125 -5.77 -22.84 -4.25
CA ASN A 125 -4.81 -22.88 -3.15
C ASN A 125 -4.87 -21.59 -2.31
N ASN A 126 -4.86 -20.42 -2.96
CA ASN A 126 -4.81 -19.14 -2.27
C ASN A 126 -6.16 -18.77 -1.63
N ILE A 127 -7.30 -19.04 -2.27
CA ILE A 127 -8.63 -18.85 -1.67
C ILE A 127 -8.79 -19.77 -0.46
N LYS A 128 -8.37 -21.05 -0.57
CA LYS A 128 -8.40 -21.97 0.57
C LYS A 128 -7.55 -21.45 1.72
N ALA A 129 -6.32 -21.04 1.46
CA ALA A 129 -5.42 -20.52 2.48
C ALA A 129 -5.97 -19.23 3.14
N ALA A 130 -6.53 -18.31 2.32
CA ALA A 130 -7.16 -17.09 2.82
C ALA A 130 -8.35 -17.41 3.75
N ALA A 131 -9.26 -18.27 3.32
CA ALA A 131 -10.43 -18.70 4.09
C ALA A 131 -10.04 -19.38 5.40
N ASP A 132 -9.10 -20.33 5.37
CA ASP A 132 -8.60 -21.06 6.55
C ASP A 132 -7.94 -20.09 7.56
N ALA A 133 -7.35 -19.01 7.07
CA ALA A 133 -6.78 -17.94 7.90
C ALA A 133 -7.81 -16.88 8.34
N GLY A 134 -9.03 -16.89 7.81
CA GLY A 134 -10.08 -15.89 8.10
C GLY A 134 -9.97 -14.59 7.31
N TRP A 135 -9.18 -14.57 6.21
CA TRP A 135 -9.03 -13.43 5.33
C TRP A 135 -10.10 -13.42 4.22
N LYS A 136 -10.56 -12.24 3.82
CA LYS A 136 -11.72 -12.08 2.95
C LYS A 136 -11.41 -11.77 1.50
N ASN A 137 -10.27 -11.15 1.19
CA ASN A 137 -9.99 -10.70 -0.16
C ASN A 137 -8.71 -11.32 -0.71
N VAL A 138 -8.76 -11.81 -1.95
CA VAL A 138 -7.60 -12.23 -2.71
C VAL A 138 -7.46 -11.37 -3.97
N ILE A 139 -6.23 -10.93 -4.28
CA ILE A 139 -5.99 -10.07 -5.44
C ILE A 139 -5.80 -10.88 -6.72
N CYS A 140 -6.26 -10.36 -7.85
CA CYS A 140 -5.89 -10.88 -9.18
C CYS A 140 -5.57 -9.75 -10.16
N MET A 141 -4.87 -10.10 -11.24
CA MET A 141 -4.46 -9.16 -12.27
C MET A 141 -4.98 -9.59 -13.65
N ALA A 142 -5.47 -8.61 -14.42
CA ALA A 142 -5.94 -8.87 -15.78
C ALA A 142 -4.83 -9.32 -16.73
N GLY A 143 -3.61 -8.78 -16.56
CA GLY A 143 -2.50 -8.99 -17.48
C GLY A 143 -2.28 -7.86 -18.46
N GLY A 144 -1.18 -7.91 -19.19
CA GLY A 144 -0.91 -7.00 -20.30
C GLY A 144 -1.71 -7.36 -21.55
N ARG A 145 -2.01 -6.37 -22.40
CA ARG A 145 -2.74 -6.61 -23.68
C ARG A 145 -2.04 -7.62 -24.60
N ASN A 146 -0.70 -7.55 -24.69
CA ASN A 146 0.12 -8.52 -25.43
C ASN A 146 -0.38 -8.81 -26.87
N GLY A 147 -0.99 -7.81 -27.50
CA GLY A 147 -1.49 -7.90 -28.89
C GLY A 147 -2.93 -8.38 -29.05
N ILE A 148 -3.63 -8.75 -27.97
CA ILE A 148 -5.07 -9.06 -28.02
C ILE A 148 -5.93 -7.79 -27.82
N SER A 149 -7.16 -7.82 -28.31
CA SER A 149 -8.12 -6.73 -28.13
C SER A 149 -8.66 -6.67 -26.69
N ASP A 150 -9.21 -5.52 -26.29
CA ASP A 150 -9.84 -5.35 -24.98
C ASP A 150 -11.05 -6.29 -24.82
N GLU A 151 -11.80 -6.57 -25.90
CA GLU A 151 -12.94 -7.49 -25.88
C GLU A 151 -12.48 -8.94 -25.71
N GLU A 152 -11.47 -9.37 -26.47
CA GLU A 152 -10.90 -10.71 -26.33
C GLU A 152 -10.33 -10.92 -24.92
N GLY A 153 -9.61 -9.93 -24.39
CA GLY A 153 -9.09 -10.00 -23.02
C GLY A 153 -10.20 -10.06 -21.98
N MET A 154 -11.31 -9.34 -22.19
CA MET A 154 -12.48 -9.38 -21.32
C MET A 154 -13.13 -10.77 -21.33
N ASP A 155 -13.33 -11.38 -22.50
CA ASP A 155 -13.88 -12.72 -22.64
C ASP A 155 -12.99 -13.79 -21.98
N ASN A 156 -11.67 -13.63 -22.11
CA ASN A 156 -10.70 -14.50 -21.47
C ASN A 156 -10.78 -14.38 -19.94
N CYS A 157 -10.75 -13.15 -19.39
CA CYS A 157 -10.91 -12.92 -17.97
C CYS A 157 -12.25 -13.44 -17.42
N GLN A 158 -13.35 -13.16 -18.13
CA GLN A 158 -14.67 -13.66 -17.75
C GLN A 158 -14.71 -15.19 -17.67
N THR A 159 -14.08 -15.88 -18.62
CA THR A 159 -14.07 -17.35 -18.69
C THR A 159 -13.49 -17.96 -17.41
N ILE A 160 -12.31 -17.55 -17.00
CA ILE A 160 -11.67 -18.09 -15.80
C ILE A 160 -12.36 -17.62 -14.51
N LEU A 161 -12.80 -16.35 -14.46
CA LEU A 161 -13.45 -15.80 -13.28
C LEU A 161 -14.77 -16.49 -12.97
N LYS A 162 -15.58 -16.88 -13.96
CA LYS A 162 -16.82 -17.66 -13.74
C LYS A 162 -16.59 -19.02 -13.08
N GLU A 163 -15.41 -19.58 -13.19
CA GLU A 163 -15.04 -20.79 -12.45
C GLU A 163 -14.46 -20.46 -11.07
N ALA A 164 -13.58 -19.46 -11.00
CA ALA A 164 -12.91 -19.07 -9.76
C ALA A 164 -13.89 -18.54 -8.70
N VAL A 165 -14.93 -17.78 -9.12
CA VAL A 165 -15.91 -17.22 -8.17
C VAL A 165 -16.70 -18.28 -7.43
N LYS A 166 -16.95 -19.45 -8.03
CA LYS A 166 -17.63 -20.58 -7.36
C LYS A 166 -16.81 -21.05 -6.15
N ILE A 167 -15.49 -21.13 -6.33
CA ILE A 167 -14.56 -21.52 -5.25
C ILE A 167 -14.53 -20.43 -4.16
N ALA A 168 -14.58 -19.16 -4.56
CA ALA A 168 -14.55 -18.02 -3.66
C ALA A 168 -15.83 -17.90 -2.82
N GLU A 169 -17.00 -18.02 -3.47
CA GLU A 169 -18.33 -17.99 -2.83
C GLU A 169 -18.51 -19.13 -1.82
N ASP A 170 -18.09 -20.35 -2.16
CA ASP A 170 -18.15 -21.52 -1.26
C ASP A 170 -17.33 -21.32 0.02
N ARG A 171 -16.42 -20.35 0.04
CA ARG A 171 -15.51 -20.06 1.18
C ARG A 171 -15.67 -18.67 1.77
N ASP A 172 -16.66 -17.90 1.32
CA ASP A 172 -16.90 -16.51 1.75
C ASP A 172 -15.65 -15.63 1.55
N VAL A 173 -15.00 -15.74 0.38
CA VAL A 173 -13.85 -14.96 -0.06
C VAL A 173 -14.24 -14.17 -1.32
N VAL A 174 -13.70 -12.99 -1.49
CA VAL A 174 -13.92 -12.12 -2.66
C VAL A 174 -12.62 -12.04 -3.47
N ILE A 175 -12.71 -12.26 -4.76
CA ILE A 175 -11.63 -12.02 -5.71
C ILE A 175 -11.68 -10.54 -6.11
N CYS A 176 -10.61 -9.82 -5.93
CA CYS A 176 -10.50 -8.40 -6.30
C CYS A 176 -9.49 -8.22 -7.43
N MET A 177 -9.95 -7.73 -8.60
CA MET A 177 -9.06 -7.37 -9.71
C MET A 177 -8.65 -5.92 -9.58
N GLU A 178 -7.35 -5.65 -9.65
CA GLU A 178 -6.84 -4.29 -9.49
C GLU A 178 -6.91 -3.48 -10.78
N LEU A 179 -7.42 -2.25 -10.66
CA LEU A 179 -7.39 -1.21 -11.67
C LEU A 179 -6.06 -0.46 -11.62
N LEU A 180 -5.23 -0.57 -12.66
CA LEU A 180 -3.91 0.06 -12.72
C LEU A 180 -3.82 1.06 -13.88
N ASN A 181 -2.97 2.08 -13.77
CA ASN A 181 -2.74 3.00 -14.88
C ASN A 181 -1.73 2.44 -15.91
N SER A 182 -2.08 2.53 -17.18
CA SER A 182 -1.21 2.20 -18.31
C SER A 182 -0.43 3.39 -18.85
N LYS A 183 -0.78 4.62 -18.45
CA LYS A 183 -0.13 5.87 -18.91
C LYS A 183 1.28 6.04 -18.34
N VAL A 184 1.53 5.66 -17.10
CA VAL A 184 2.77 5.97 -16.38
C VAL A 184 3.44 4.72 -15.82
N ASN A 185 2.72 3.93 -15.00
CA ASN A 185 3.34 2.88 -14.18
C ASN A 185 3.37 1.50 -14.84
N HIS A 186 2.30 1.12 -15.56
CA HIS A 186 2.11 -0.22 -16.09
C HIS A 186 1.72 -0.23 -17.58
N PRO A 187 2.61 0.27 -18.48
CA PRO A 187 2.30 0.34 -19.92
C PRO A 187 1.79 -0.99 -20.47
N GLY A 188 0.64 -0.94 -21.16
CA GLY A 188 0.02 -2.09 -21.77
C GLY A 188 -0.86 -2.94 -20.85
N TYR A 189 -0.97 -2.63 -19.55
CA TYR A 189 -1.91 -3.32 -18.66
C TYR A 189 -3.35 -3.19 -19.16
N MET A 190 -4.15 -4.26 -19.06
CA MET A 190 -5.47 -4.31 -19.72
C MET A 190 -6.58 -3.66 -18.89
N CYS A 191 -6.66 -3.96 -17.59
CA CYS A 191 -7.67 -3.39 -16.71
C CYS A 191 -7.24 -1.98 -16.23
N ASP A 192 -7.15 -1.02 -17.19
CA ASP A 192 -6.60 0.30 -16.96
C ASP A 192 -7.64 1.44 -16.93
N ASN A 193 -8.91 1.08 -16.94
CA ASN A 193 -10.01 2.03 -16.80
C ASN A 193 -11.24 1.40 -16.12
N SER A 194 -11.99 2.24 -15.41
CA SER A 194 -13.12 1.79 -14.60
C SER A 194 -14.27 1.23 -15.44
N THR A 195 -14.48 1.72 -16.67
CA THR A 195 -15.53 1.24 -17.56
C THR A 195 -15.32 -0.24 -17.92
N TRP A 196 -14.07 -0.60 -18.28
CA TRP A 196 -13.70 -1.97 -18.58
C TRP A 196 -13.83 -2.87 -17.33
N GLY A 197 -13.30 -2.42 -16.17
CA GLY A 197 -13.34 -3.19 -14.94
C GLY A 197 -14.77 -3.49 -14.47
N PHE A 198 -15.62 -2.46 -14.44
CA PHE A 198 -17.02 -2.65 -14.01
C PHE A 198 -17.86 -3.42 -15.04
N GLU A 199 -17.54 -3.35 -16.34
CA GLU A 199 -18.17 -4.23 -17.33
C GLU A 199 -17.81 -5.69 -17.09
N LEU A 200 -16.55 -5.98 -16.75
CA LEU A 200 -16.15 -7.33 -16.36
C LEU A 200 -16.93 -7.83 -15.13
N CYS A 201 -17.14 -6.97 -14.12
CA CYS A 201 -17.97 -7.31 -12.95
C CYS A 201 -19.39 -7.69 -13.37
N ARG A 202 -20.01 -6.92 -14.29
CA ARG A 202 -21.36 -7.20 -14.80
C ARG A 202 -21.40 -8.52 -15.58
N ARG A 203 -20.41 -8.83 -16.40
CA ARG A 203 -20.33 -10.08 -17.18
C ARG A 203 -20.08 -11.31 -16.30
N VAL A 204 -19.26 -11.18 -15.27
CA VAL A 204 -19.04 -12.27 -14.28
C VAL A 204 -20.30 -12.47 -13.45
N ASN A 205 -20.99 -11.40 -13.08
CA ASN A 205 -22.26 -11.37 -12.35
C ASN A 205 -22.25 -12.22 -11.07
N SER A 206 -21.28 -11.98 -10.21
CA SER A 206 -21.08 -12.71 -8.95
C SER A 206 -20.69 -11.76 -7.83
N PRO A 207 -21.21 -11.91 -6.60
CA PRO A 207 -20.76 -11.16 -5.44
C PRO A 207 -19.32 -11.53 -5.03
N GLY A 208 -18.83 -12.70 -5.43
CA GLY A 208 -17.47 -13.18 -5.19
C GLY A 208 -16.40 -12.53 -6.06
N PHE A 209 -16.78 -11.60 -6.98
CA PHE A 209 -15.82 -10.85 -7.79
C PHE A 209 -16.10 -9.36 -7.78
N LYS A 210 -15.07 -8.56 -7.45
CA LYS A 210 -15.11 -7.11 -7.39
C LYS A 210 -13.82 -6.49 -7.91
N MET A 211 -13.81 -5.16 -8.03
CA MET A 211 -12.60 -4.41 -8.31
C MET A 211 -11.90 -3.99 -7.01
N LEU A 212 -10.58 -4.03 -7.01
CA LEU A 212 -9.75 -3.17 -6.20
C LEU A 212 -9.64 -1.86 -6.96
N TYR A 213 -10.27 -0.79 -6.43
CA TYR A 213 -10.25 0.53 -7.05
C TYR A 213 -9.07 1.31 -6.47
N ASP A 214 -7.97 1.36 -7.21
CA ASP A 214 -6.83 2.21 -6.83
C ASP A 214 -7.10 3.65 -7.27
N ILE A 215 -7.31 4.51 -6.28
CA ILE A 215 -7.66 5.93 -6.47
C ILE A 215 -6.54 6.67 -7.20
N TYR A 216 -5.27 6.37 -6.88
CA TYR A 216 -4.12 6.96 -7.59
C TYR A 216 -4.14 6.58 -9.07
N HIS A 217 -4.28 5.30 -9.36
CA HIS A 217 -4.27 4.82 -10.74
C HIS A 217 -5.44 5.40 -11.54
N MET A 218 -6.62 5.47 -10.97
CA MET A 218 -7.79 5.99 -11.67
C MET A 218 -7.76 7.52 -11.79
N GLN A 219 -7.15 8.25 -10.87
CA GLN A 219 -6.91 9.68 -11.07
C GLN A 219 -5.98 9.92 -12.28
N VAL A 220 -4.90 9.16 -12.41
CA VAL A 220 -3.98 9.26 -13.56
C VAL A 220 -4.68 8.94 -14.88
N MET A 221 -5.59 7.96 -14.90
CA MET A 221 -6.25 7.50 -16.12
C MET A 221 -7.45 8.37 -16.52
N GLU A 222 -8.35 8.66 -15.62
CA GLU A 222 -9.69 9.17 -15.97
C GLU A 222 -10.20 10.32 -15.07
N GLY A 223 -9.79 10.43 -13.80
CA GLY A 223 -10.35 11.42 -12.87
C GLY A 223 -11.80 11.12 -12.49
N ASP A 224 -12.60 12.16 -12.18
CA ASP A 224 -14.04 12.07 -11.76
C ASP A 224 -14.30 10.98 -10.72
N LEU A 225 -13.37 10.85 -9.75
CA LEU A 225 -13.29 9.75 -8.78
C LEU A 225 -14.58 9.59 -7.98
N ILE A 226 -15.12 10.68 -7.42
CA ILE A 226 -16.30 10.63 -6.52
C ILE A 226 -17.53 10.13 -7.26
N ALA A 227 -17.81 10.63 -8.46
CA ALA A 227 -18.97 10.21 -9.24
C ALA A 227 -18.82 8.73 -9.65
N THR A 228 -17.63 8.32 -10.11
CA THR A 228 -17.32 6.96 -10.51
C THR A 228 -17.48 5.98 -9.34
N ILE A 229 -16.94 6.30 -8.15
CA ILE A 229 -17.05 5.48 -6.94
C ILE A 229 -18.52 5.34 -6.52
N LYS A 230 -19.26 6.46 -6.36
CA LYS A 230 -20.67 6.42 -5.93
C LYS A 230 -21.55 5.60 -6.87
N LYS A 231 -21.34 5.73 -8.18
CA LYS A 231 -22.10 5.01 -9.20
C LYS A 231 -21.88 3.50 -9.18
N ASN A 232 -20.66 3.06 -8.81
CA ASN A 232 -20.22 1.68 -9.01
C ASN A 232 -19.82 0.97 -7.70
N ILE A 233 -20.16 1.52 -6.55
CA ILE A 233 -19.69 0.99 -5.26
C ILE A 233 -20.02 -0.50 -5.04
N GLN A 234 -21.12 -0.99 -5.58
CA GLN A 234 -21.50 -2.42 -5.52
C GLN A 234 -20.47 -3.35 -6.16
N HIS A 235 -19.65 -2.82 -7.08
CA HIS A 235 -18.60 -3.55 -7.78
C HIS A 235 -17.20 -3.32 -7.18
N ILE A 236 -17.07 -2.53 -6.10
CA ILE A 236 -15.80 -2.25 -5.45
C ILE A 236 -15.69 -3.05 -4.16
N GLY A 237 -14.62 -3.81 -4.00
CA GLY A 237 -14.33 -4.62 -2.82
C GLY A 237 -13.22 -4.07 -1.94
N HIS A 238 -12.37 -3.21 -2.50
CA HIS A 238 -11.19 -2.67 -1.83
C HIS A 238 -10.75 -1.36 -2.48
N PHE A 239 -10.03 -0.52 -1.74
CA PHE A 239 -9.45 0.72 -2.26
C PHE A 239 -7.95 0.80 -1.95
N HIS A 240 -7.20 1.37 -2.91
CA HIS A 240 -5.84 1.85 -2.67
C HIS A 240 -5.75 3.37 -2.80
N THR A 241 -4.79 3.98 -2.09
CA THR A 241 -4.53 5.43 -2.10
C THR A 241 -3.07 5.76 -2.29
N ALA A 242 -2.77 6.78 -3.09
CA ALA A 242 -1.46 7.45 -3.15
C ALA A 242 -1.62 8.84 -3.77
N GLY A 243 -0.63 9.72 -3.57
CA GLY A 243 -0.63 11.07 -4.15
C GLY A 243 -0.32 11.08 -5.65
N VAL A 244 -1.04 11.90 -6.41
CA VAL A 244 -0.77 12.20 -7.83
C VAL A 244 -0.21 13.62 -7.93
N PRO A 245 0.91 13.83 -8.63
CA PRO A 245 1.73 12.86 -9.34
C PRO A 245 2.66 12.05 -8.44
N GLY A 246 3.24 10.97 -8.97
CA GLY A 246 4.43 10.30 -8.43
C GLY A 246 4.17 9.12 -7.50
N ARG A 247 2.92 8.86 -7.07
CA ARG A 247 2.56 7.79 -6.13
C ARG A 247 3.23 7.97 -4.77
N HIS A 248 3.26 9.23 -4.28
CA HIS A 248 3.88 9.64 -3.02
C HIS A 248 2.83 9.91 -1.94
N GLU A 249 3.19 10.74 -0.95
CA GLU A 249 2.36 11.12 0.19
C GLU A 249 1.00 11.71 -0.22
N LEU A 250 0.04 11.71 0.72
CA LEU A 250 -1.29 12.29 0.55
C LEU A 250 -1.35 13.75 1.08
N ASP A 251 -0.24 14.48 0.96
CA ASP A 251 -0.06 15.85 1.47
C ASP A 251 -0.62 16.92 0.51
N GLU A 252 -0.33 18.19 0.79
CA GLU A 252 -0.78 19.33 -0.03
C GLU A 252 -0.08 19.46 -1.39
N ASN A 253 0.96 18.66 -1.67
CA ASN A 253 1.72 18.70 -2.91
C ASN A 253 1.15 17.78 -4.00
N GLN A 254 0.01 17.13 -3.75
CA GLN A 254 -0.68 16.24 -4.68
C GLN A 254 -2.10 16.75 -5.01
N GLU A 255 -2.68 16.29 -6.12
CA GLU A 255 -3.89 16.88 -6.70
C GLU A 255 -5.22 16.29 -6.20
N ILE A 256 -5.23 15.17 -5.44
CA ILE A 256 -6.44 14.51 -4.98
C ILE A 256 -6.87 15.07 -3.62
N TYR A 257 -8.06 15.66 -3.54
CA TYR A 257 -8.60 16.07 -2.24
C TYR A 257 -9.20 14.88 -1.49
N TYR A 258 -8.34 14.06 -0.88
CA TYR A 258 -8.70 12.83 -0.18
C TYR A 258 -9.83 12.96 0.85
N PRO A 259 -9.93 14.02 1.68
CA PRO A 259 -11.04 14.12 2.62
C PRO A 259 -12.43 14.11 1.95
N ALA A 260 -12.57 14.67 0.74
CA ALA A 260 -13.84 14.60 0.00
C ALA A 260 -14.09 13.20 -0.57
N VAL A 261 -13.05 12.54 -1.09
CA VAL A 261 -13.15 11.17 -1.60
C VAL A 261 -13.53 10.21 -0.47
N MET A 262 -12.89 10.31 0.70
CA MET A 262 -13.19 9.46 1.86
C MET A 262 -14.63 9.67 2.36
N ARG A 263 -15.10 10.92 2.48
CA ARG A 263 -16.51 11.18 2.82
C ARG A 263 -17.46 10.56 1.81
N ALA A 264 -17.16 10.64 0.53
CA ALA A 264 -17.96 10.02 -0.51
C ALA A 264 -18.02 8.49 -0.39
N ILE A 265 -16.91 7.84 -0.05
CA ILE A 265 -16.86 6.40 0.24
C ILE A 265 -17.73 6.08 1.46
N VAL A 266 -17.61 6.81 2.56
CA VAL A 266 -18.43 6.63 3.76
C VAL A 266 -19.93 6.77 3.46
N GLU A 267 -20.31 7.78 2.66
CA GLU A 267 -21.71 8.02 2.28
C GLU A 267 -22.34 6.86 1.47
N THR A 268 -21.53 6.03 0.81
CA THR A 268 -22.04 4.85 0.09
C THR A 268 -22.36 3.67 0.99
N GLY A 269 -21.96 3.71 2.27
CA GLY A 269 -22.08 2.58 3.19
C GLY A 269 -21.03 1.50 2.97
N PHE A 270 -19.94 1.79 2.25
CA PHE A 270 -18.84 0.84 2.05
C PHE A 270 -18.23 0.40 3.38
N ASP A 271 -18.16 -0.91 3.60
CA ASP A 271 -17.65 -1.52 4.83
C ASP A 271 -16.35 -2.34 4.64
N GLY A 272 -15.67 -2.16 3.50
CA GLY A 272 -14.36 -2.75 3.23
C GLY A 272 -13.22 -1.88 3.75
N TYR A 273 -12.02 -2.16 3.26
CA TYR A 273 -10.80 -1.46 3.67
C TYR A 273 -10.32 -0.48 2.60
N VAL A 274 -9.68 0.59 3.07
CA VAL A 274 -8.92 1.55 2.27
C VAL A 274 -7.47 1.43 2.68
N ALA A 275 -6.61 0.93 1.79
CA ALA A 275 -5.20 0.71 2.07
C ALA A 275 -4.33 1.81 1.44
N HIS A 276 -3.41 2.34 2.21
CA HIS A 276 -2.40 3.26 1.71
C HIS A 276 -1.33 2.49 0.95
N GLU A 277 -1.07 2.88 -0.30
CA GLU A 277 -0.08 2.24 -1.17
C GLU A 277 0.79 3.27 -1.90
N TYR A 278 1.44 4.11 -1.16
CA TYR A 278 2.36 5.12 -1.67
C TYR A 278 3.82 4.80 -1.36
N THR A 279 4.73 5.46 -2.08
CA THR A 279 6.18 5.41 -1.81
C THR A 279 6.59 6.70 -1.13
N PRO A 280 6.91 6.70 0.17
CA PRO A 280 7.28 7.91 0.89
C PRO A 280 8.59 8.50 0.36
N ILE A 281 8.60 9.83 0.14
CA ILE A 281 9.82 10.61 -0.13
C ILE A 281 10.34 11.30 1.14
N HIS A 282 9.48 11.50 2.13
CA HIS A 282 9.80 12.04 3.45
C HIS A 282 10.00 10.93 4.49
N ASP A 283 9.99 11.29 5.77
CA ASP A 283 10.04 10.30 6.87
C ASP A 283 8.81 9.38 6.81
N PRO A 284 8.99 8.05 6.72
CA PRO A 284 7.87 7.14 6.48
C PRO A 284 6.84 7.12 7.62
N ILE A 285 7.26 7.34 8.88
CA ILE A 285 6.36 7.35 10.03
C ILE A 285 5.52 8.63 10.03
N ALA A 286 6.15 9.78 9.78
CA ALA A 286 5.44 11.05 9.67
C ALA A 286 4.49 11.05 8.46
N SER A 287 4.94 10.52 7.32
CA SER A 287 4.11 10.36 6.11
C SER A 287 2.90 9.47 6.37
N LEU A 288 3.07 8.36 7.12
CA LEU A 288 1.96 7.47 7.45
C LEU A 288 0.98 8.13 8.43
N LYS A 289 1.45 8.82 9.46
CA LYS A 289 0.60 9.61 10.37
C LYS A 289 -0.27 10.58 9.57
N GLN A 290 0.35 11.35 8.66
CA GLN A 290 -0.33 12.34 7.82
C GLN A 290 -1.39 11.68 6.90
N ALA A 291 -1.08 10.55 6.25
CA ALA A 291 -2.02 9.85 5.38
C ALA A 291 -3.24 9.34 6.17
N VAL A 292 -3.01 8.78 7.37
CA VAL A 292 -4.07 8.29 8.27
C VAL A 292 -4.98 9.44 8.71
N GLU A 293 -4.42 10.58 9.13
CA GLU A 293 -5.20 11.77 9.52
C GLU A 293 -6.02 12.33 8.36
N THR A 294 -5.45 12.38 7.16
CA THR A 294 -6.11 12.88 5.94
C THR A 294 -7.33 12.03 5.57
N CYS A 295 -7.28 10.73 5.83
CA CYS A 295 -8.35 9.78 5.49
C CYS A 295 -9.33 9.49 6.64
N ASP A 296 -9.10 9.98 7.86
CA ASP A 296 -9.95 9.77 9.02
C ASP A 296 -11.06 10.86 9.11
N VAL A 297 -12.10 10.74 8.29
CA VAL A 297 -13.17 11.73 8.09
C VAL A 297 -14.42 11.49 8.95
#